data_95a4543b165a22d36a5a32ec2596ea4b
#
_entry.id   95a4543b165a22d36a5a32ec2596ea4b
#
_cell.length_a   1.000
_cell.length_b   1.000
_cell.length_c   1.000
_cell.angle_alpha   90.00
_cell.angle_beta   90.00
_cell.angle_gamma   90.00
#
_symmetry.space_group_name_H-M   'P 1'
#
loop_
_entity.id
_entity.type
_entity.pdbx_description
1 polymer ?
#
loop_
_entity_poly.entity_id
_entity_poly.type
_entity_poly.pdbx_seq_one_letter_code
_entity_poly.pdbx_strand_id
1 'polypeptide(L)'
;MTPPASKRACDQCHNLKEKCRRPNTTATCERCHRLRQTCQTARNLAKAGRKPRAATTLLYKLPASSFSPRAESLGVSHSFETTDTTYSNLYSPFDAGLGINPALFPELDRWERHFLNLMKDIVAPSPLDKYLIGSSFHKSHHRSFVQSMLRPAPALKNAAVACAAVLFGDKYTEYTLTSVEVGHRRAALALSELRALKISEEQDLVTALVLGVSMVTFAMHVVDGQPFLISHYTLSLVRPVYQSALRMDPSIMDYLMCLVSTETFECLLTAQTPTLRINEHDRPNVVDRYLGIASSLFAHLYDICAVSSLLRTTGGKMTAQTAQKVEDIRESLEQWKTSPPLNFLERFTVAETTIMLAQAKVLRVAAFLIIHRLYHPFGTHNSEALSFSRLIDMEFDRVLHLTGQSLPCMSFAYLTACFEITGREARTSAIEKSQRVVNFSKQSQRRFQQTLLSMWAAKDAGSQIYWFSLNDILNRKSRTWI
;
A
#
# COMPACT_ATOMS: atom_id res chain seq x y z
N MET A 1 -57.66 11.19 31.66
CA MET A 1 -57.26 10.32 30.50
C MET A 1 -55.78 10.38 30.35
N THR A 2 -55.05 9.36 30.79
CA THR A 2 -53.63 9.22 30.65
C THR A 2 -53.28 8.81 29.20
N PRO A 3 -52.30 9.43 28.52
CA PRO A 3 -51.96 9.08 27.16
C PRO A 3 -51.36 7.66 27.09
N PRO A 4 -51.63 6.90 26.02
CA PRO A 4 -51.18 5.51 25.92
C PRO A 4 -49.66 5.43 25.92
N ALA A 5 -49.12 4.56 26.79
CA ALA A 5 -47.70 4.31 26.90
C ALA A 5 -47.12 3.90 25.52
N SER A 6 -46.14 4.64 25.01
CA SER A 6 -45.49 4.35 23.74
C SER A 6 -44.89 2.95 23.80
N LYS A 7 -45.29 2.05 22.91
CA LYS A 7 -44.79 0.68 22.78
C LYS A 7 -43.32 0.71 22.36
N ARG A 8 -42.38 0.59 23.30
CA ARG A 8 -40.94 0.57 23.05
C ARG A 8 -40.52 -0.78 22.53
N ALA A 9 -39.64 -0.79 21.54
CA ALA A 9 -38.97 -2.01 21.10
C ALA A 9 -37.95 -2.49 22.16
N CYS A 10 -37.79 -3.80 22.36
CA CYS A 10 -36.76 -4.35 23.24
C CYS A 10 -35.35 -4.04 22.67
N ASP A 11 -34.33 -4.13 23.51
CA ASP A 11 -32.97 -3.75 23.15
C ASP A 11 -32.43 -4.58 21.98
N GLN A 12 -32.75 -5.86 21.92
CA GLN A 12 -32.41 -6.74 20.80
C GLN A 12 -33.05 -6.30 19.48
N CYS A 13 -34.38 -6.10 19.45
CA CYS A 13 -35.09 -5.67 18.23
C CYS A 13 -34.67 -4.24 17.81
N HIS A 14 -34.37 -3.37 18.78
CA HIS A 14 -33.89 -2.02 18.48
C HIS A 14 -32.48 -2.03 17.85
N ASN A 15 -31.56 -2.80 18.40
CA ASN A 15 -30.19 -2.87 17.89
C ASN A 15 -30.14 -3.45 16.46
N LEU A 16 -31.05 -4.37 16.18
CA LEU A 16 -31.17 -4.99 14.85
C LEU A 16 -32.10 -4.22 13.90
N LYS A 17 -32.69 -3.07 14.37
CA LYS A 17 -33.64 -2.24 13.62
C LYS A 17 -34.86 -3.03 13.11
N GLU A 18 -35.29 -4.04 13.86
CA GLU A 18 -36.42 -4.89 13.51
C GLU A 18 -37.69 -4.51 14.26
N LYS A 19 -38.83 -4.86 13.67
CA LYS A 19 -40.16 -4.59 14.27
C LYS A 19 -40.40 -5.45 15.52
N CYS A 20 -40.53 -4.81 16.68
CA CYS A 20 -40.78 -5.49 17.94
C CYS A 20 -42.26 -5.57 18.20
N ARG A 21 -42.85 -6.77 18.11
CA ARG A 21 -44.28 -7.02 18.45
C ARG A 21 -44.36 -7.67 19.81
N ARG A 22 -45.14 -7.05 20.73
CA ARG A 22 -45.42 -7.57 22.09
C ARG A 22 -46.92 -7.59 22.32
N PRO A 23 -47.45 -8.66 22.93
CA PRO A 23 -48.86 -8.70 23.31
C PRO A 23 -49.18 -7.66 24.40
N ASN A 24 -48.25 -7.40 25.33
CA ASN A 24 -48.34 -6.35 26.34
C ASN A 24 -46.93 -5.78 26.66
N THR A 25 -46.85 -4.74 27.50
CA THR A 25 -45.58 -4.04 27.80
C THR A 25 -44.55 -4.85 28.60
N THR A 26 -45.00 -5.88 29.33
CA THR A 26 -44.16 -6.72 30.19
C THR A 26 -43.78 -8.06 29.53
N ALA A 27 -44.49 -8.47 28.49
CA ALA A 27 -44.26 -9.76 27.83
C ALA A 27 -43.02 -9.75 26.91
N THR A 28 -42.39 -10.92 26.77
CA THR A 28 -41.36 -11.17 25.77
C THR A 28 -41.93 -10.96 24.36
N CYS A 29 -41.24 -10.25 23.49
CA CYS A 29 -41.69 -10.04 22.12
C CYS A 29 -41.64 -11.35 21.30
N GLU A 30 -42.53 -11.46 20.29
CA GLU A 30 -42.64 -12.64 19.43
C GLU A 30 -41.28 -13.13 18.87
N ARG A 31 -40.44 -12.19 18.46
CA ARG A 31 -39.12 -12.52 17.92
C ARG A 31 -38.18 -13.09 18.97
N CYS A 32 -38.02 -12.41 20.13
CA CYS A 32 -37.16 -12.91 21.20
C CYS A 32 -37.66 -14.24 21.76
N HIS A 33 -38.99 -14.45 21.83
CA HIS A 33 -39.56 -15.72 22.22
C HIS A 33 -39.20 -16.83 21.23
N ARG A 34 -39.40 -16.61 19.90
CA ARG A 34 -39.06 -17.58 18.85
C ARG A 34 -37.59 -17.94 18.83
N LEU A 35 -36.70 -16.94 19.06
CA LEU A 35 -35.24 -17.12 19.02
C LEU A 35 -34.64 -17.49 20.40
N ARG A 36 -35.47 -17.73 21.40
CA ARG A 36 -35.05 -18.04 22.79
C ARG A 36 -34.04 -17.06 23.36
N GLN A 37 -34.18 -15.75 23.04
CA GLN A 37 -33.28 -14.69 23.49
C GLN A 37 -33.90 -13.87 24.63
N THR A 38 -33.06 -13.30 25.48
CA THR A 38 -33.46 -12.43 26.56
C THR A 38 -34.11 -11.14 26.03
N CYS A 39 -35.35 -10.87 26.39
CA CYS A 39 -36.11 -9.72 25.93
C CYS A 39 -36.14 -8.62 27.00
N GLN A 40 -35.16 -7.75 27.02
CA GLN A 40 -35.05 -6.65 28.01
C GLN A 40 -35.20 -5.28 27.35
N THR A 41 -35.58 -4.27 28.15
CA THR A 41 -35.73 -2.87 27.75
C THR A 41 -35.01 -2.00 28.78
N ALA A 42 -33.69 -2.18 28.89
CA ALA A 42 -32.85 -1.56 29.93
C ALA A 42 -32.13 -0.28 29.47
N ARG A 43 -32.13 0.04 28.15
CA ARG A 43 -31.41 1.19 27.63
C ARG A 43 -31.90 2.53 28.14
N ASN A 44 -30.99 3.43 28.49
CA ASN A 44 -31.27 4.81 28.82
C ASN A 44 -31.70 5.59 27.57
N LEU A 45 -32.77 6.37 27.64
CA LEU A 45 -33.23 7.21 26.55
C LEU A 45 -32.33 8.45 26.43
N ALA A 46 -31.65 8.61 25.31
CA ALA A 46 -31.15 9.91 24.93
C ALA A 46 -32.37 10.82 24.59
N LYS A 47 -32.43 12.04 25.15
CA LYS A 47 -33.45 13.03 24.82
C LYS A 47 -33.50 13.26 23.32
N ALA A 48 -34.65 13.08 22.69
CA ALA A 48 -34.84 13.41 21.28
C ALA A 48 -34.77 14.93 21.13
N GLY A 49 -33.74 15.40 20.44
CA GLY A 49 -33.56 16.80 20.12
C GLY A 49 -32.34 17.00 19.18
N ARG A 50 -32.49 17.87 18.18
CA ARG A 50 -31.41 18.33 17.33
C ARG A 50 -30.37 19.07 18.18
N LYS A 51 -29.10 18.66 18.19
CA LYS A 51 -28.04 19.39 18.89
C LYS A 51 -27.90 20.80 18.30
N PRO A 52 -27.92 21.88 19.13
CA PRO A 52 -27.66 23.22 18.65
C PRO A 52 -26.19 23.30 18.16
N ARG A 53 -25.96 23.99 17.04
CA ARG A 53 -24.62 24.43 16.62
C ARG A 53 -24.13 25.47 17.62
N ALA A 54 -23.21 25.12 18.48
CA ALA A 54 -22.50 26.07 19.31
C ALA A 54 -21.25 26.54 18.58
N ALA A 55 -21.21 27.82 18.24
CA ALA A 55 -20.00 28.55 17.98
C ALA A 55 -19.26 28.72 19.32
N THR A 56 -18.05 28.19 19.42
CA THR A 56 -17.23 28.43 20.62
C THR A 56 -15.85 28.86 20.19
N THR A 57 -15.64 30.17 20.25
CA THR A 57 -14.35 30.82 20.36
C THR A 57 -13.85 30.59 21.80
N LEU A 58 -12.78 29.85 21.97
CA LEU A 58 -12.05 29.82 23.24
C LEU A 58 -10.54 29.99 22.99
N LEU A 59 -10.07 31.16 23.40
CA LEU A 59 -8.68 31.50 23.67
C LEU A 59 -8.13 30.62 24.81
N TYR A 60 -7.07 29.85 24.54
CA TYR A 60 -6.29 29.23 25.60
C TYR A 60 -5.04 30.07 25.89
N LYS A 61 -4.99 30.62 27.11
CA LYS A 61 -3.78 31.13 27.77
C LYS A 61 -2.96 29.92 28.25
N LEU A 62 -1.70 29.89 27.90
CA LEU A 62 -0.70 28.98 28.44
C LEU A 62 -0.18 29.53 29.79
N PRO A 63 -0.01 28.70 30.82
CA PRO A 63 0.88 29.03 31.94
C PRO A 63 2.27 28.45 31.70
N ALA A 64 3.27 29.27 31.84
CA ALA A 64 4.66 28.88 31.94
C ALA A 64 4.90 28.26 33.33
N SER A 65 5.53 27.09 33.37
CA SER A 65 6.22 26.60 34.56
C SER A 65 7.48 25.83 34.17
N SER A 66 8.57 26.36 34.70
CA SER A 66 9.93 25.87 34.78
C SER A 66 10.01 24.53 35.52
N PHE A 67 10.76 23.56 34.99
CA PHE A 67 11.37 22.50 35.77
C PHE A 67 12.75 22.12 35.26
N SER A 68 13.73 22.27 36.17
CA SER A 68 15.09 21.77 36.05
C SER A 68 15.17 20.25 36.28
N PRO A 69 16.21 19.59 35.77
CA PRO A 69 16.37 18.16 35.90
C PRO A 69 17.07 17.79 37.22
N ARG A 70 16.52 16.83 37.92
CA ARG A 70 17.23 16.14 39.00
C ARG A 70 17.37 14.66 38.63
N ALA A 71 18.60 14.23 38.48
CA ALA A 71 18.99 12.86 38.32
C ALA A 71 18.86 12.12 39.65
N GLU A 72 18.15 11.01 39.67
CA GLU A 72 18.32 9.96 40.65
C GLU A 72 18.21 8.60 39.98
N SER A 73 19.33 7.84 40.09
CA SER A 73 19.49 6.47 39.68
C SER A 73 18.84 5.54 40.72
N LEU A 74 17.91 4.71 40.29
CA LEU A 74 17.60 3.47 41.00
C LEU A 74 17.39 2.37 39.98
N GLY A 75 18.31 1.41 40.00
CA GLY A 75 18.24 0.20 39.25
C GLY A 75 17.14 -0.73 39.79
N VAL A 76 16.26 -1.14 38.90
CA VAL A 76 15.46 -2.35 39.10
C VAL A 76 15.48 -3.10 37.76
N SER A 77 16.22 -4.17 37.74
CA SER A 77 16.19 -5.21 36.72
C SER A 77 14.85 -5.93 36.79
N HIS A 78 13.94 -5.62 35.89
CA HIS A 78 12.80 -6.48 35.58
C HIS A 78 13.06 -7.21 34.27
N SER A 79 13.36 -8.50 34.40
CA SER A 79 13.25 -9.47 33.34
C SER A 79 11.83 -9.44 32.78
N PHE A 80 11.66 -8.93 31.57
CA PHE A 80 10.44 -9.13 30.79
C PHE A 80 10.45 -10.58 30.30
N GLU A 81 9.81 -11.45 31.06
CA GLU A 81 9.27 -12.68 30.49
C GLU A 81 8.22 -12.31 29.46
N THR A 82 8.55 -12.57 28.21
CA THR A 82 7.58 -12.60 27.10
C THR A 82 6.60 -13.74 27.37
N THR A 83 5.50 -13.42 28.00
CA THR A 83 4.33 -14.31 28.02
C THR A 83 3.70 -14.31 26.63
N ASP A 84 4.27 -15.14 25.80
CA ASP A 84 3.71 -15.58 24.52
C ASP A 84 2.60 -16.59 24.81
N THR A 85 1.53 -16.13 25.41
CA THR A 85 0.37 -16.98 25.71
C THR A 85 -0.87 -16.10 25.61
N THR A 86 -1.71 -16.43 24.65
CA THR A 86 -3.16 -16.20 24.61
C THR A 86 -3.75 -15.65 23.30
N TYR A 87 -3.08 -15.73 22.16
CA TYR A 87 -3.79 -15.48 20.89
C TYR A 87 -4.10 -16.75 20.07
N SER A 88 -3.54 -17.91 20.44
CA SER A 88 -3.75 -19.18 19.73
C SER A 88 -5.10 -19.87 20.03
N ASN A 89 -5.81 -19.46 21.09
CA ASN A 89 -7.03 -20.15 21.53
C ASN A 89 -8.35 -19.42 21.17
N LEU A 90 -8.32 -18.28 20.46
CA LEU A 90 -9.54 -17.53 20.12
C LEU A 90 -10.08 -17.80 18.72
N TYR A 91 -9.37 -18.51 17.86
CA TYR A 91 -9.85 -18.91 16.56
C TYR A 91 -9.51 -20.36 16.28
N SER A 92 -10.35 -21.26 16.78
CA SER A 92 -10.47 -22.55 16.13
C SER A 92 -10.88 -22.29 14.68
N PRO A 93 -10.16 -22.85 13.67
CA PRO A 93 -10.59 -22.76 12.27
C PRO A 93 -11.99 -23.31 12.03
N PHE A 94 -12.62 -23.81 13.05
CA PHE A 94 -13.87 -24.55 13.04
C PHE A 94 -15.09 -23.80 13.59
N ASP A 95 -14.90 -22.64 14.26
CA ASP A 95 -16.02 -21.80 14.72
C ASP A 95 -16.54 -20.90 13.60
N ALA A 96 -17.29 -21.49 12.71
CA ALA A 96 -17.82 -20.92 11.47
C ALA A 96 -19.05 -20.02 11.67
N GLY A 97 -19.16 -19.28 12.77
CA GLY A 97 -20.36 -18.48 13.07
C GLY A 97 -20.51 -17.15 12.34
N LEU A 98 -19.42 -16.57 11.77
CA LEU A 98 -19.41 -15.24 11.17
C LEU A 98 -18.81 -15.19 9.77
N GLY A 99 -18.67 -16.33 9.12
CA GLY A 99 -18.05 -16.46 7.80
C GLY A 99 -18.85 -15.85 6.65
N ILE A 100 -18.20 -15.66 5.51
CA ILE A 100 -18.85 -15.40 4.23
C ILE A 100 -19.89 -16.50 4.02
N ASN A 101 -21.13 -16.09 3.77
CA ASN A 101 -22.23 -17.04 3.53
C ASN A 101 -21.83 -18.03 2.41
N PRO A 102 -21.72 -19.33 2.68
CA PRO A 102 -21.35 -20.32 1.66
C PRO A 102 -22.23 -20.29 0.41
N ALA A 103 -23.48 -19.86 0.57
CA ALA A 103 -24.41 -19.73 -0.56
C ALA A 103 -24.02 -18.64 -1.56
N LEU A 104 -23.22 -17.63 -1.13
CA LEU A 104 -22.71 -16.58 -2.02
C LEU A 104 -21.50 -17.04 -2.85
N PHE A 105 -20.80 -18.10 -2.42
CA PHE A 105 -19.58 -18.59 -3.05
C PHE A 105 -19.55 -20.13 -3.03
N PRO A 106 -20.48 -20.77 -3.72
CA PRO A 106 -20.60 -22.25 -3.71
C PRO A 106 -19.35 -22.92 -4.32
N GLU A 107 -18.66 -22.23 -5.21
CA GLU A 107 -17.46 -22.70 -5.90
C GLU A 107 -16.19 -22.73 -5.04
N LEU A 108 -16.22 -22.09 -3.87
CA LEU A 108 -15.07 -22.07 -2.97
C LEU A 108 -15.11 -23.24 -1.99
N ASP A 109 -13.97 -23.90 -1.81
CA ASP A 109 -13.83 -24.90 -0.75
C ASP A 109 -13.74 -24.22 0.64
N ARG A 110 -13.64 -25.04 1.69
CA ARG A 110 -13.61 -24.57 3.08
C ARG A 110 -12.40 -23.67 3.34
N TRP A 111 -11.24 -24.00 2.81
CA TRP A 111 -10.00 -23.24 3.01
C TRP A 111 -10.04 -21.93 2.25
N GLU A 112 -10.52 -21.93 1.05
CA GLU A 112 -10.67 -20.75 0.21
C GLU A 112 -11.62 -19.74 0.85
N ARG A 113 -12.74 -20.22 1.42
CA ARG A 113 -13.65 -19.36 2.22
C ARG A 113 -12.98 -18.81 3.47
N HIS A 114 -12.13 -19.61 4.14
CA HIS A 114 -11.37 -19.12 5.30
C HIS A 114 -10.41 -17.98 4.90
N PHE A 115 -9.63 -18.15 3.84
CA PHE A 115 -8.75 -17.08 3.33
C PHE A 115 -9.51 -15.82 2.95
N LEU A 116 -10.66 -15.97 2.30
CA LEU A 116 -11.49 -14.83 1.92
C LEU A 116 -12.06 -14.09 3.15
N ASN A 117 -12.41 -14.82 4.21
CA ASN A 117 -12.82 -14.23 5.49
C ASN A 117 -11.68 -13.45 6.15
N LEU A 118 -10.45 -13.96 6.13
CA LEU A 118 -9.29 -13.24 6.66
C LEU A 118 -9.05 -11.90 5.95
N MET A 119 -9.36 -11.82 4.65
CA MET A 119 -9.29 -10.57 3.90
C MET A 119 -10.45 -9.62 4.23
N LYS A 120 -11.62 -10.15 4.58
CA LYS A 120 -12.81 -9.38 4.95
C LYS A 120 -12.71 -8.82 6.36
N ASP A 121 -12.26 -9.64 7.30
CA ASP A 121 -12.18 -9.30 8.72
C ASP A 121 -10.83 -8.63 9.00
N ILE A 122 -10.68 -7.38 8.54
CA ILE A 122 -9.47 -6.61 8.82
C ILE A 122 -9.44 -6.26 10.31
N VAL A 123 -8.92 -7.18 11.10
CA VAL A 123 -8.49 -6.91 12.46
C VAL A 123 -7.06 -6.35 12.37
N ALA A 124 -6.86 -5.12 12.79
CA ALA A 124 -5.51 -4.54 12.84
C ALA A 124 -4.66 -5.30 13.88
N PRO A 125 -3.38 -5.57 13.62
CA PRO A 125 -2.63 -5.22 12.40
C PRO A 125 -2.83 -6.21 11.24
N SER A 126 -3.25 -5.70 10.09
CA SER A 126 -3.36 -6.48 8.86
C SER A 126 -2.03 -6.50 8.10
N PRO A 127 -1.69 -7.59 7.38
CA PRO A 127 -0.56 -7.57 6.45
C PRO A 127 -0.66 -6.47 5.38
N LEU A 128 -1.88 -6.04 5.06
CA LEU A 128 -2.14 -4.94 4.11
C LEU A 128 -1.73 -3.57 4.64
N ASP A 129 -1.65 -3.39 5.97
CA ASP A 129 -1.23 -2.12 6.59
C ASP A 129 0.19 -1.72 6.18
N LYS A 130 1.02 -2.68 5.79
CA LYS A 130 2.38 -2.44 5.32
C LYS A 130 2.47 -1.75 3.96
N TYR A 131 1.36 -1.71 3.22
CA TYR A 131 1.27 -1.04 1.92
C TYR A 131 0.60 0.33 2.02
N LEU A 132 -0.17 0.58 3.07
CA LEU A 132 -0.93 1.81 3.26
C LEU A 132 -0.14 2.83 4.09
N ILE A 133 -0.38 4.09 3.83
CA ILE A 133 0.25 5.20 4.56
C ILE A 133 -0.15 5.20 6.04
N GLY A 134 -1.38 4.83 6.34
CA GLY A 134 -1.84 4.75 7.72
C GLY A 134 -3.32 4.44 7.87
N SER A 135 -3.79 4.50 9.11
CA SER A 135 -5.12 4.05 9.52
C SER A 135 -6.28 4.84 8.90
N SER A 136 -6.05 6.10 8.51
CA SER A 136 -7.05 6.93 7.82
C SER A 136 -7.51 6.31 6.49
N PHE A 137 -6.66 5.48 5.88
CA PHE A 137 -6.95 4.81 4.61
C PHE A 137 -7.57 3.41 4.78
N HIS A 138 -7.50 2.79 5.98
CA HIS A 138 -7.99 1.42 6.21
C HIS A 138 -9.46 1.27 5.85
N LYS A 139 -10.31 2.19 6.32
CA LYS A 139 -11.77 2.12 6.08
C LYS A 139 -12.12 2.24 4.59
N SER A 140 -11.45 3.15 3.87
CA SER A 140 -11.68 3.33 2.43
C SER A 140 -11.15 2.14 1.62
N HIS A 141 -9.99 1.63 1.98
CA HIS A 141 -9.41 0.45 1.36
C HIS A 141 -10.29 -0.79 1.57
N HIS A 142 -10.73 -1.03 2.81
CA HIS A 142 -11.63 -2.13 3.14
C HIS A 142 -12.97 -2.01 2.39
N ARG A 143 -13.57 -0.82 2.36
CA ARG A 143 -14.83 -0.59 1.63
C ARG A 143 -14.65 -0.89 0.15
N SER A 144 -13.59 -0.39 -0.48
CA SER A 144 -13.28 -0.65 -1.89
C SER A 144 -13.07 -2.14 -2.16
N PHE A 145 -12.37 -2.85 -1.26
CA PHE A 145 -12.19 -4.29 -1.35
C PHE A 145 -13.51 -5.04 -1.28
N VAL A 146 -14.33 -4.80 -0.25
CA VAL A 146 -15.64 -5.47 -0.08
C VAL A 146 -16.56 -5.18 -1.24
N GLN A 147 -16.63 -3.94 -1.72
CA GLN A 147 -17.43 -3.58 -2.90
C GLN A 147 -16.97 -4.34 -4.14
N SER A 148 -15.66 -4.49 -4.34
CA SER A 148 -15.11 -5.27 -5.44
C SER A 148 -15.49 -6.75 -5.34
N MET A 149 -15.50 -7.32 -4.13
CA MET A 149 -15.89 -8.71 -3.89
C MET A 149 -17.37 -8.99 -4.11
N LEU A 150 -18.25 -7.98 -3.94
CA LEU A 150 -19.69 -8.11 -4.20
C LEU A 150 -20.02 -8.05 -5.69
N ARG A 151 -19.07 -7.70 -6.56
CA ARG A 151 -19.25 -7.70 -8.01
C ARG A 151 -19.35 -9.14 -8.54
N PRO A 152 -20.16 -9.39 -9.57
CA PRO A 152 -20.37 -10.73 -10.09
C PRO A 152 -19.22 -11.25 -10.98
N ALA A 153 -17.99 -10.83 -10.70
CA ALA A 153 -16.80 -11.24 -11.45
C ALA A 153 -16.07 -12.38 -10.72
N PRO A 154 -16.09 -13.63 -11.23
CA PRO A 154 -15.39 -14.76 -10.62
C PRO A 154 -13.88 -14.51 -10.44
N ALA A 155 -13.29 -13.77 -11.37
CA ALA A 155 -11.88 -13.41 -11.35
C ALA A 155 -11.46 -12.66 -10.07
N LEU A 156 -12.28 -11.73 -9.57
CA LEU A 156 -11.99 -10.97 -8.36
C LEU A 156 -11.97 -11.87 -7.12
N LYS A 157 -12.84 -12.88 -7.06
CA LYS A 157 -12.84 -13.87 -5.97
C LYS A 157 -11.59 -14.73 -6.02
N ASN A 158 -11.22 -15.21 -7.22
CA ASN A 158 -9.98 -15.95 -7.43
C ASN A 158 -8.75 -15.15 -6.98
N ALA A 159 -8.68 -13.87 -7.38
CA ALA A 159 -7.59 -12.97 -7.01
C ALA A 159 -7.53 -12.73 -5.50
N ALA A 160 -8.67 -12.53 -4.85
CA ALA A 160 -8.73 -12.30 -3.41
C ALA A 160 -8.28 -13.53 -2.61
N VAL A 161 -8.71 -14.73 -3.00
CA VAL A 161 -8.25 -15.98 -2.36
C VAL A 161 -6.74 -16.18 -2.58
N ALA A 162 -6.23 -15.92 -3.79
CA ALA A 162 -4.80 -16.00 -4.07
C ALA A 162 -3.99 -15.04 -3.19
N CYS A 163 -4.41 -13.78 -3.08
CA CYS A 163 -3.75 -12.80 -2.21
C CYS A 163 -3.82 -13.21 -0.74
N ALA A 164 -4.99 -13.63 -0.25
CA ALA A 164 -5.14 -14.07 1.13
C ALA A 164 -4.21 -15.23 1.46
N ALA A 165 -4.11 -16.20 0.57
CA ALA A 165 -3.24 -17.38 0.75
C ALA A 165 -1.76 -17.00 0.95
N VAL A 166 -1.25 -15.98 0.23
CA VAL A 166 0.15 -15.53 0.36
C VAL A 166 0.37 -14.54 1.51
N LEU A 167 -0.65 -13.73 1.85
CA LEU A 167 -0.54 -12.74 2.91
C LEU A 167 -0.70 -13.35 4.32
N PHE A 168 -1.53 -14.37 4.44
CA PHE A 168 -1.87 -14.98 5.72
C PHE A 168 -1.34 -16.41 5.89
N GLY A 169 -0.91 -17.07 4.81
CA GLY A 169 -0.48 -18.47 4.84
C GLY A 169 0.65 -18.76 5.83
N ASP A 170 1.62 -17.86 5.96
CA ASP A 170 2.75 -17.99 6.90
C ASP A 170 2.35 -18.01 8.40
N LYS A 171 1.16 -17.51 8.73
CA LYS A 171 0.69 -17.47 10.14
C LYS A 171 0.10 -18.80 10.59
N TYR A 172 -0.18 -19.70 9.67
CA TYR A 172 -0.83 -20.98 9.93
C TYR A 172 0.10 -22.12 9.53
N THR A 173 1.02 -22.50 10.42
CA THR A 173 2.09 -23.48 10.18
C THR A 173 1.59 -24.86 9.71
N GLU A 174 0.38 -25.25 10.07
CA GLU A 174 -0.24 -26.50 9.63
C GLU A 174 -0.65 -26.51 8.15
N TYR A 175 -0.66 -25.33 7.49
CA TYR A 175 -1.30 -25.16 6.17
C TYR A 175 -0.38 -24.60 5.08
N THR A 176 0.91 -24.46 5.33
CA THR A 176 1.86 -23.78 4.41
C THR A 176 1.85 -24.38 3.01
N LEU A 177 1.88 -25.70 2.86
CA LEU A 177 1.84 -26.34 1.53
C LEU A 177 0.48 -26.16 0.86
N THR A 178 -0.61 -26.33 1.59
CA THR A 178 -1.97 -26.15 1.07
C THR A 178 -2.24 -24.70 0.67
N SER A 179 -1.75 -23.71 1.46
CA SER A 179 -1.95 -22.30 1.15
C SER A 179 -1.20 -21.87 -0.11
N VAL A 180 0.01 -22.37 -0.32
CA VAL A 180 0.81 -22.09 -1.53
C VAL A 180 0.11 -22.69 -2.76
N GLU A 181 -0.34 -23.93 -2.70
CA GLU A 181 -1.03 -24.60 -3.80
C GLU A 181 -2.36 -23.91 -4.16
N VAL A 182 -3.19 -23.60 -3.16
CA VAL A 182 -4.44 -22.86 -3.34
C VAL A 182 -4.16 -21.49 -3.95
N GLY A 183 -3.15 -20.76 -3.41
CA GLY A 183 -2.76 -19.46 -3.92
C GLY A 183 -2.39 -19.50 -5.40
N HIS A 184 -1.53 -20.44 -5.83
CA HIS A 184 -1.11 -20.56 -7.22
C HIS A 184 -2.26 -20.98 -8.14
N ARG A 185 -3.08 -21.96 -7.74
CA ARG A 185 -4.25 -22.40 -8.51
C ARG A 185 -5.21 -21.24 -8.77
N ARG A 186 -5.55 -20.47 -7.75
CA ARG A 186 -6.46 -19.32 -7.85
C ARG A 186 -5.85 -18.15 -8.60
N ALA A 187 -4.55 -17.90 -8.43
CA ALA A 187 -3.84 -16.89 -9.22
C ALA A 187 -3.82 -17.25 -10.72
N ALA A 188 -3.61 -18.52 -11.06
CA ALA A 188 -3.64 -18.95 -12.46
C ALA A 188 -5.02 -18.70 -13.11
N LEU A 189 -6.12 -19.00 -12.40
CA LEU A 189 -7.47 -18.68 -12.85
C LEU A 189 -7.67 -17.17 -13.01
N ALA A 190 -7.29 -16.38 -12.01
CA ALA A 190 -7.41 -14.93 -12.06
C ALA A 190 -6.60 -14.29 -13.20
N LEU A 191 -5.38 -14.78 -13.47
CA LEU A 191 -4.57 -14.33 -14.59
C LEU A 191 -5.13 -14.76 -15.95
N SER A 192 -5.76 -15.94 -16.05
CA SER A 192 -6.47 -16.37 -17.25
C SER A 192 -7.64 -15.45 -17.57
N GLU A 193 -8.42 -15.08 -16.55
CA GLU A 193 -9.52 -14.11 -16.69
C GLU A 193 -9.02 -12.73 -17.09
N LEU A 194 -7.94 -12.25 -16.47
CA LEU A 194 -7.33 -10.97 -16.84
C LEU A 194 -6.91 -10.95 -18.32
N ARG A 195 -6.37 -12.06 -18.84
CA ARG A 195 -5.99 -12.18 -20.25
C ARG A 195 -7.17 -12.21 -21.21
N ALA A 196 -8.30 -12.74 -20.77
CA ALA A 196 -9.52 -12.80 -21.56
C ALA A 196 -10.35 -11.51 -21.49
N LEU A 197 -10.06 -10.63 -20.52
CA LEU A 197 -10.84 -9.42 -20.25
C LEU A 197 -10.74 -8.43 -21.41
N LYS A 198 -11.90 -7.92 -21.82
CA LYS A 198 -12.02 -6.78 -22.75
C LYS A 198 -12.72 -5.66 -22.00
N ILE A 199 -12.16 -4.46 -22.08
CA ILE A 199 -12.76 -3.29 -21.42
C ILE A 199 -13.77 -2.68 -22.39
N SER A 200 -15.05 -2.90 -22.09
CA SER A 200 -16.18 -2.34 -22.83
C SER A 200 -16.93 -1.29 -22.01
N GLU A 201 -16.91 -1.42 -20.69
CA GLU A 201 -17.65 -0.61 -19.73
C GLU A 201 -16.74 -0.19 -18.56
N GLU A 202 -17.18 0.80 -17.77
CA GLU A 202 -16.47 1.23 -16.57
C GLU A 202 -16.27 0.08 -15.55
N GLN A 203 -17.24 -0.84 -15.50
CA GLN A 203 -17.18 -2.02 -14.67
C GLN A 203 -16.00 -2.95 -15.02
N ASP A 204 -15.73 -3.12 -16.33
CA ASP A 204 -14.60 -3.91 -16.81
C ASP A 204 -13.28 -3.25 -16.45
N LEU A 205 -13.22 -1.91 -16.57
CA LEU A 205 -12.05 -1.11 -16.16
C LEU A 205 -11.71 -1.33 -14.69
N VAL A 206 -12.71 -1.22 -13.81
CA VAL A 206 -12.53 -1.43 -12.37
C VAL A 206 -12.09 -2.87 -12.11
N THR A 207 -12.70 -3.84 -12.78
CA THR A 207 -12.35 -5.26 -12.66
C THR A 207 -10.89 -5.48 -13.08
N ALA A 208 -10.46 -4.92 -14.21
CA ALA A 208 -9.07 -5.02 -14.69
C ALA A 208 -8.08 -4.46 -13.66
N LEU A 209 -8.35 -3.25 -13.14
CA LEU A 209 -7.46 -2.59 -12.20
C LEU A 209 -7.36 -3.32 -10.86
N VAL A 210 -8.49 -3.73 -10.27
CA VAL A 210 -8.52 -4.48 -9.00
C VAL A 210 -7.83 -5.83 -9.16
N LEU A 211 -8.11 -6.53 -10.27
CA LEU A 211 -7.48 -7.81 -10.60
C LEU A 211 -5.97 -7.65 -10.79
N GLY A 212 -5.55 -6.63 -11.55
CA GLY A 212 -4.14 -6.30 -11.76
C GLY A 212 -3.40 -6.06 -10.46
N VAL A 213 -3.91 -5.17 -9.58
CA VAL A 213 -3.28 -4.89 -8.27
C VAL A 213 -3.23 -6.13 -7.39
N SER A 214 -4.30 -6.92 -7.36
CA SER A 214 -4.32 -8.17 -6.59
C SER A 214 -3.27 -9.15 -7.08
N MET A 215 -3.13 -9.32 -8.39
CA MET A 215 -2.13 -10.23 -8.96
C MET A 215 -0.70 -9.70 -8.83
N VAL A 216 -0.48 -8.39 -8.86
CA VAL A 216 0.80 -7.77 -8.50
C VAL A 216 1.16 -8.08 -7.05
N THR A 217 0.21 -7.90 -6.13
CA THR A 217 0.41 -8.24 -4.71
C THR A 217 0.78 -9.70 -4.54
N PHE A 218 0.06 -10.62 -5.20
CA PHE A 218 0.40 -12.05 -5.20
C PHE A 218 1.82 -12.28 -5.72
N ALA A 219 2.17 -11.72 -6.89
CA ALA A 219 3.47 -11.89 -7.52
C ALA A 219 4.64 -11.36 -6.67
N MET A 220 4.42 -10.34 -5.85
CA MET A 220 5.43 -9.83 -4.91
C MET A 220 5.79 -10.84 -3.80
N HIS A 221 4.93 -11.81 -3.52
CA HIS A 221 5.10 -12.77 -2.43
C HIS A 221 5.61 -14.15 -2.88
N VAL A 222 5.49 -14.47 -4.16
CA VAL A 222 5.89 -15.78 -4.68
C VAL A 222 7.26 -15.75 -5.34
N VAL A 223 7.91 -16.92 -5.36
CA VAL A 223 9.16 -17.11 -6.11
C VAL A 223 8.85 -16.96 -7.60
N ASP A 224 9.75 -16.33 -8.35
CA ASP A 224 9.61 -16.06 -9.79
C ASP A 224 8.36 -15.27 -10.20
N GLY A 225 7.66 -14.68 -9.24
CA GLY A 225 6.57 -13.77 -9.51
C GLY A 225 7.05 -12.54 -10.30
N GLN A 226 6.25 -12.07 -11.24
CA GLN A 226 6.62 -10.98 -12.16
C GLN A 226 5.61 -9.83 -12.08
N PRO A 227 5.66 -8.99 -11.02
CA PRO A 227 4.72 -7.90 -10.83
C PRO A 227 4.74 -6.90 -11.98
N PHE A 228 5.92 -6.64 -12.56
CA PHE A 228 6.07 -5.76 -13.72
C PHE A 228 5.23 -6.21 -14.93
N LEU A 229 5.32 -7.50 -15.31
CA LEU A 229 4.58 -8.01 -16.47
C LEU A 229 3.06 -7.93 -16.26
N ILE A 230 2.60 -8.14 -15.05
CA ILE A 230 1.18 -8.02 -14.70
C ILE A 230 0.74 -6.56 -14.77
N SER A 231 1.53 -5.63 -14.20
CA SER A 231 1.25 -4.19 -14.29
C SER A 231 1.24 -3.71 -15.74
N HIS A 232 2.27 -4.04 -16.51
CA HIS A 232 2.40 -3.67 -17.92
C HIS A 232 1.22 -4.17 -18.76
N TYR A 233 0.83 -5.44 -18.59
CA TYR A 233 -0.31 -6.02 -19.30
C TYR A 233 -1.62 -5.31 -18.91
N THR A 234 -1.88 -5.13 -17.61
CA THR A 234 -3.09 -4.47 -17.13
C THR A 234 -3.18 -3.04 -17.61
N LEU A 235 -2.07 -2.28 -17.52
CA LEU A 235 -2.03 -0.90 -18.00
C LEU A 235 -2.19 -0.79 -19.52
N SER A 236 -1.71 -1.78 -20.27
CA SER A 236 -1.94 -1.86 -21.72
C SER A 236 -3.41 -2.04 -22.07
N LEU A 237 -4.18 -2.83 -21.28
CA LEU A 237 -5.64 -2.94 -21.44
C LEU A 237 -6.36 -1.63 -21.08
N VAL A 238 -5.90 -0.92 -20.06
CA VAL A 238 -6.52 0.31 -19.55
C VAL A 238 -6.19 1.55 -20.41
N ARG A 239 -5.05 1.53 -21.08
CA ARG A 239 -4.52 2.67 -21.84
C ARG A 239 -5.52 3.34 -22.79
N PRO A 240 -6.31 2.63 -23.64
CA PRO A 240 -7.24 3.26 -24.53
C PRO A 240 -8.32 4.08 -23.81
N VAL A 241 -8.81 3.53 -22.67
CA VAL A 241 -9.84 4.20 -21.85
C VAL A 241 -9.26 5.42 -21.15
N TYR A 242 -8.06 5.30 -20.56
CA TYR A 242 -7.37 6.42 -19.91
C TYR A 242 -7.13 7.59 -20.89
N GLN A 243 -6.74 7.29 -22.13
CA GLN A 243 -6.50 8.30 -23.16
C GLN A 243 -7.78 8.94 -23.73
N SER A 244 -8.95 8.30 -23.57
CA SER A 244 -10.24 8.84 -24.04
C SER A 244 -10.81 9.96 -23.15
N ALA A 245 -10.07 10.46 -22.19
CA ALA A 245 -10.45 11.54 -21.26
C ALA A 245 -11.70 11.26 -20.40
N LEU A 246 -12.09 9.99 -20.22
CA LEU A 246 -13.10 9.61 -19.25
C LEU A 246 -12.58 9.96 -17.85
N ARG A 247 -13.33 10.77 -17.11
CA ARG A 247 -13.03 11.06 -15.70
C ARG A 247 -13.21 9.78 -14.90
N MET A 248 -12.10 9.23 -14.46
CA MET A 248 -12.11 8.08 -13.56
C MET A 248 -12.51 8.50 -12.14
N ASP A 249 -13.27 7.64 -11.48
CA ASP A 249 -13.57 7.80 -10.05
C ASP A 249 -12.25 7.84 -9.25
N PRO A 250 -12.08 8.77 -8.27
CA PRO A 250 -10.89 8.87 -7.45
C PRO A 250 -10.50 7.56 -6.75
N SER A 251 -11.47 6.72 -6.38
CA SER A 251 -11.19 5.42 -5.75
C SER A 251 -10.54 4.41 -6.69
N ILE A 252 -10.80 4.52 -7.99
CA ILE A 252 -10.22 3.67 -9.05
C ILE A 252 -8.79 4.14 -9.35
N MET A 253 -8.55 5.44 -9.28
CA MET A 253 -7.24 6.03 -9.53
C MET A 253 -6.16 5.52 -8.60
N ASP A 254 -6.48 5.17 -7.35
CA ASP A 254 -5.49 4.60 -6.44
C ASP A 254 -4.99 3.23 -6.93
N TYR A 255 -5.88 2.39 -7.49
CA TYR A 255 -5.47 1.12 -8.10
C TYR A 255 -4.62 1.35 -9.36
N LEU A 256 -5.00 2.31 -10.19
CA LEU A 256 -4.21 2.70 -11.36
C LEU A 256 -2.80 3.14 -10.93
N MET A 257 -2.69 4.03 -9.93
CA MET A 257 -1.41 4.52 -9.44
C MET A 257 -0.52 3.44 -8.83
N CYS A 258 -1.10 2.42 -8.17
CA CYS A 258 -0.36 1.26 -7.70
C CYS A 258 0.31 0.50 -8.86
N LEU A 259 -0.43 0.27 -9.96
CA LEU A 259 0.12 -0.40 -11.15
C LEU A 259 1.15 0.48 -11.87
N VAL A 260 0.85 1.78 -12.04
CA VAL A 260 1.77 2.75 -12.66
C VAL A 260 3.07 2.84 -11.87
N SER A 261 3.01 2.90 -10.55
CA SER A 261 4.23 2.96 -9.72
C SER A 261 5.07 1.69 -9.85
N THR A 262 4.43 0.52 -9.83
CA THR A 262 5.11 -0.77 -10.00
C THR A 262 5.82 -0.85 -11.36
N GLU A 263 5.13 -0.45 -12.44
CA GLU A 263 5.71 -0.45 -13.79
C GLU A 263 6.83 0.60 -13.92
N THR A 264 6.59 1.83 -13.45
CA THR A 264 7.55 2.94 -13.60
C THR A 264 8.86 2.66 -12.88
N PHE A 265 8.84 2.11 -11.66
CA PHE A 265 10.05 1.78 -10.93
C PHE A 265 10.87 0.70 -11.62
N GLU A 266 10.23 -0.30 -12.21
CA GLU A 266 10.93 -1.30 -13.02
C GLU A 266 11.47 -0.70 -14.33
N CYS A 267 10.71 0.16 -15.00
CA CYS A 267 11.16 0.86 -16.20
C CYS A 267 12.38 1.74 -15.94
N LEU A 268 12.46 2.39 -14.77
CA LEU A 268 13.65 3.14 -14.36
C LEU A 268 14.88 2.25 -14.21
N LEU A 269 14.76 1.04 -13.68
CA LEU A 269 15.86 0.08 -13.54
C LEU A 269 16.25 -0.58 -14.86
N THR A 270 15.30 -0.77 -15.76
CA THR A 270 15.50 -1.50 -17.01
C THR A 270 15.69 -0.61 -18.23
N ALA A 271 15.66 0.71 -18.04
CA ALA A 271 15.69 1.72 -19.09
C ALA A 271 14.65 1.46 -20.19
N GLN A 272 13.39 1.27 -19.76
CA GLN A 272 12.22 1.12 -20.62
C GLN A 272 11.27 2.30 -20.40
N THR A 273 10.31 2.49 -21.32
CA THR A 273 9.30 3.53 -21.18
C THR A 273 8.02 2.91 -20.62
N PRO A 274 7.41 3.45 -19.54
CA PRO A 274 6.16 2.95 -19.00
C PRO A 274 5.00 3.07 -19.98
N THR A 275 3.97 2.25 -19.79
CA THR A 275 2.78 2.20 -20.65
C THR A 275 1.96 3.49 -20.61
N LEU A 276 1.84 4.12 -19.43
CA LEU A 276 1.03 5.31 -19.21
C LEU A 276 1.88 6.45 -18.65
N ARG A 277 1.70 7.64 -19.22
CA ARG A 277 2.12 8.91 -18.61
C ARG A 277 0.95 9.51 -17.86
N ILE A 278 1.06 9.64 -16.56
CA ILE A 278 0.06 10.28 -15.71
C ILE A 278 0.21 11.79 -15.85
N ASN A 279 -0.88 12.50 -16.12
CA ASN A 279 -0.86 13.95 -16.19
C ASN A 279 -1.09 14.54 -14.81
N GLU A 280 -0.37 15.61 -14.48
CA GLU A 280 -0.48 16.30 -13.18
C GLU A 280 -1.90 16.82 -12.91
N HIS A 281 -2.62 17.21 -13.96
CA HIS A 281 -3.97 17.77 -13.90
C HIS A 281 -5.05 16.74 -13.64
N ASP A 282 -4.75 15.45 -13.80
CA ASP A 282 -5.75 14.39 -13.63
C ASP A 282 -6.10 14.16 -12.14
N ARG A 283 -5.26 14.64 -11.22
CA ARG A 283 -5.44 14.44 -9.76
C ARG A 283 -5.13 15.70 -8.93
N PRO A 284 -5.79 16.83 -9.16
CA PRO A 284 -5.54 18.00 -8.33
C PRO A 284 -6.00 17.71 -6.89
N ASN A 285 -5.10 17.90 -5.93
CA ASN A 285 -5.39 17.82 -4.49
C ASN A 285 -5.90 16.46 -3.97
N VAL A 286 -5.63 15.36 -4.67
CA VAL A 286 -5.99 14.01 -4.21
C VAL A 286 -4.79 13.38 -3.49
N VAL A 287 -5.05 12.83 -2.31
CA VAL A 287 -4.06 12.04 -1.55
C VAL A 287 -4.27 10.56 -1.90
N ASP A 288 -3.25 9.97 -2.46
CA ASP A 288 -3.21 8.55 -2.79
C ASP A 288 -2.93 7.71 -1.54
N ARG A 289 -3.61 6.56 -1.39
CA ARG A 289 -3.47 5.70 -0.20
C ARG A 289 -2.09 5.02 -0.08
N TYR A 290 -1.35 4.91 -1.19
CA TYR A 290 -0.04 4.25 -1.27
C TYR A 290 1.10 5.26 -1.39
N LEU A 291 0.91 6.30 -2.21
CA LEU A 291 1.93 7.27 -2.62
C LEU A 291 1.73 8.66 -1.98
N GLY A 292 0.64 8.85 -1.23
CA GLY A 292 0.33 10.13 -0.59
C GLY A 292 0.21 11.26 -1.60
N ILE A 293 0.99 12.31 -1.36
CA ILE A 293 1.07 13.50 -2.22
C ILE A 293 2.20 13.41 -3.25
N ALA A 294 2.88 12.26 -3.35
CA ALA A 294 3.98 12.07 -4.31
C ALA A 294 3.50 11.63 -5.71
N SER A 295 2.22 11.34 -5.89
CA SER A 295 1.67 10.80 -7.15
C SER A 295 1.91 11.71 -8.37
N SER A 296 1.95 13.04 -8.19
CA SER A 296 2.25 14.00 -9.27
C SER A 296 3.69 13.90 -9.81
N LEU A 297 4.64 13.33 -9.05
CA LEU A 297 6.00 13.10 -9.53
C LEU A 297 6.09 12.05 -10.65
N PHE A 298 5.07 11.23 -10.84
CA PHE A 298 5.11 10.15 -11.84
C PHE A 298 5.16 10.64 -13.28
N ALA A 299 4.70 11.85 -13.58
CA ALA A 299 4.91 12.49 -14.87
C ALA A 299 6.42 12.67 -15.16
N HIS A 300 7.16 13.21 -14.20
CA HIS A 300 8.61 13.42 -14.31
C HIS A 300 9.38 12.09 -14.36
N LEU A 301 8.98 11.11 -13.56
CA LEU A 301 9.59 9.77 -13.59
C LEU A 301 9.37 9.08 -14.94
N TYR A 302 8.21 9.25 -15.56
CA TYR A 302 7.97 8.78 -16.92
C TYR A 302 8.93 9.44 -17.92
N ASP A 303 9.12 10.75 -17.84
CA ASP A 303 10.01 11.51 -18.74
C ASP A 303 11.47 11.07 -18.53
N ILE A 304 11.91 10.79 -17.29
CA ILE A 304 13.22 10.19 -17.00
C ILE A 304 13.35 8.79 -17.63
N CYS A 305 12.31 7.95 -17.54
CA CYS A 305 12.28 6.64 -18.19
C CYS A 305 12.44 6.76 -19.71
N ALA A 306 11.73 7.71 -20.34
CA ALA A 306 11.79 7.91 -21.78
C ALA A 306 13.20 8.33 -22.24
N VAL A 307 13.86 9.23 -21.50
CA VAL A 307 15.25 9.64 -21.80
C VAL A 307 16.23 8.50 -21.52
N SER A 308 16.06 7.76 -20.43
CA SER A 308 16.89 6.60 -20.11
C SER A 308 16.80 5.52 -21.20
N SER A 309 15.60 5.25 -21.71
CA SER A 309 15.35 4.33 -22.82
C SER A 309 16.02 4.82 -24.13
N LEU A 310 15.94 6.13 -24.42
CA LEU A 310 16.62 6.72 -25.57
C LEU A 310 18.13 6.56 -25.45
N LEU A 311 18.74 6.88 -24.32
CA LEU A 311 20.17 6.71 -24.09
C LEU A 311 20.60 5.26 -24.26
N ARG A 312 19.84 4.32 -23.73
CA ARG A 312 20.13 2.90 -23.92
C ARG A 312 20.11 2.48 -25.38
N THR A 313 19.11 2.88 -26.16
CA THR A 313 18.97 2.50 -27.57
C THR A 313 20.01 3.16 -28.46
N THR A 314 20.51 4.34 -28.08
CA THR A 314 21.57 5.08 -28.81
C THR A 314 23.01 4.72 -28.35
N GLY A 315 23.15 3.71 -27.47
CA GLY A 315 24.45 3.30 -26.95
C GLY A 315 25.10 4.35 -26.03
N GLY A 316 24.30 5.12 -25.31
CA GLY A 316 24.75 6.13 -24.34
C GLY A 316 25.14 7.47 -24.97
N LYS A 317 24.81 7.72 -26.24
CA LYS A 317 25.14 8.99 -26.91
C LYS A 317 24.27 10.12 -26.35
N MET A 318 24.90 10.99 -25.55
CA MET A 318 24.28 12.22 -25.04
C MET A 318 24.35 13.31 -26.13
N THR A 319 23.33 13.40 -26.97
CA THR A 319 23.20 14.50 -27.96
C THR A 319 22.80 15.80 -27.28
N ALA A 320 23.05 16.96 -27.92
CA ALA A 320 22.59 18.25 -27.40
C ALA A 320 21.07 18.27 -27.11
N GLN A 321 20.27 17.65 -27.98
CA GLN A 321 18.82 17.54 -27.80
C GLN A 321 18.44 16.64 -26.58
N THR A 322 19.19 15.54 -26.38
CA THR A 322 18.97 14.68 -25.22
C THR A 322 19.37 15.37 -23.93
N ALA A 323 20.51 16.06 -23.93
CA ALA A 323 20.99 16.86 -22.80
C ALA A 323 19.96 17.95 -22.42
N GLN A 324 19.41 18.68 -23.42
CA GLN A 324 18.37 19.68 -23.18
C GLN A 324 17.12 19.06 -22.52
N LYS A 325 16.65 17.91 -23.00
CA LYS A 325 15.51 17.21 -22.39
C LYS A 325 15.77 16.82 -20.91
N VAL A 326 16.98 16.36 -20.60
CA VAL A 326 17.35 16.03 -19.21
C VAL A 326 17.34 17.29 -18.35
N GLU A 327 17.84 18.40 -18.90
CA GLU A 327 17.85 19.69 -18.19
C GLU A 327 16.45 20.21 -17.96
N ASP A 328 15.56 20.16 -18.96
CA ASP A 328 14.14 20.54 -18.83
C ASP A 328 13.43 19.73 -17.71
N ILE A 329 13.71 18.42 -17.65
CA ILE A 329 13.18 17.56 -16.57
C ILE A 329 13.76 17.96 -15.22
N ARG A 330 15.05 18.26 -15.13
CA ARG A 330 15.72 18.70 -13.91
C ARG A 330 15.12 19.99 -13.39
N GLU A 331 14.98 21.01 -14.24
CA GLU A 331 14.37 22.29 -13.91
C GLU A 331 12.91 22.13 -13.46
N SER A 332 12.14 21.29 -14.15
CA SER A 332 10.75 20.99 -13.77
C SER A 332 10.67 20.33 -12.40
N LEU A 333 11.58 19.40 -12.09
CA LEU A 333 11.68 18.79 -10.75
C LEU A 333 12.12 19.79 -9.67
N GLU A 334 12.98 20.77 -10.00
CA GLU A 334 13.37 21.83 -9.07
C GLU A 334 12.20 22.75 -8.72
N GLN A 335 11.37 23.05 -9.72
CA GLN A 335 10.16 23.87 -9.55
C GLN A 335 9.01 23.09 -8.91
N TRP A 336 9.03 21.78 -8.98
CA TRP A 336 7.96 20.93 -8.44
C TRP A 336 7.79 21.14 -6.94
N LYS A 337 6.55 21.35 -6.53
CA LYS A 337 6.14 21.50 -5.12
C LYS A 337 5.00 20.55 -4.82
N THR A 338 5.00 20.01 -3.62
CA THR A 338 3.84 19.25 -3.12
C THR A 338 2.62 20.17 -3.03
N SER A 339 1.48 19.69 -3.51
CA SER A 339 0.20 20.38 -3.39
C SER A 339 -0.73 19.58 -2.48
N PRO A 340 -0.55 19.67 -1.15
CA PRO A 340 -1.46 19.00 -0.23
C PRO A 340 -2.86 19.63 -0.34
N PRO A 341 -3.94 18.84 -0.17
CA PRO A 341 -5.30 19.35 -0.20
C PRO A 341 -5.56 20.32 0.96
N LEU A 342 -6.60 21.12 0.81
CA LEU A 342 -7.11 21.93 1.92
C LEU A 342 -7.43 21.03 3.12
N ASN A 343 -7.12 21.49 4.33
CA ASN A 343 -7.32 20.76 5.59
C ASN A 343 -6.50 19.46 5.69
N PHE A 344 -5.35 19.39 4.99
CA PHE A 344 -4.46 18.23 5.01
C PHE A 344 -4.06 17.81 6.44
N LEU A 345 -3.66 18.77 7.27
CA LEU A 345 -3.25 18.54 8.67
C LEU A 345 -4.42 18.19 9.62
N GLU A 346 -5.64 18.56 9.24
CA GLU A 346 -6.84 18.22 10.01
C GLU A 346 -7.39 16.84 9.64
N ARG A 347 -7.13 16.43 8.40
CA ARG A 347 -7.66 15.20 7.81
C ARG A 347 -6.83 13.97 8.16
N PHE A 348 -5.53 14.14 8.32
CA PHE A 348 -4.57 13.06 8.53
C PHE A 348 -3.82 13.22 9.85
N THR A 349 -3.41 12.11 10.44
CA THR A 349 -2.60 12.12 11.66
C THR A 349 -1.21 12.73 11.40
N VAL A 350 -0.52 13.16 12.46
CA VAL A 350 0.86 13.66 12.39
C VAL A 350 1.79 12.61 11.77
N ALA A 351 1.61 11.34 12.10
CA ALA A 351 2.40 10.26 11.52
C ALA A 351 2.16 10.12 10.01
N GLU A 352 0.91 10.12 9.56
CA GLU A 352 0.54 10.02 8.15
C GLU A 352 1.04 11.23 7.34
N THR A 353 0.89 12.44 7.86
CA THR A 353 1.41 13.65 7.20
C THR A 353 2.93 13.63 7.10
N THR A 354 3.62 13.18 8.16
CA THR A 354 5.08 13.00 8.15
C THR A 354 5.51 11.98 7.08
N ILE A 355 4.82 10.85 6.98
CA ILE A 355 5.08 9.81 5.99
C ILE A 355 4.88 10.37 4.57
N MET A 356 3.75 11.02 4.28
CA MET A 356 3.43 11.55 2.95
C MET A 356 4.43 12.62 2.47
N LEU A 357 4.83 13.54 3.35
CA LEU A 357 5.86 14.53 3.05
C LEU A 357 7.22 13.89 2.78
N ALA A 358 7.57 12.88 3.57
CA ALA A 358 8.81 12.13 3.39
C ALA A 358 8.81 11.31 2.09
N GLN A 359 7.69 10.65 1.74
CA GLN A 359 7.56 9.95 0.45
C GLN A 359 7.84 10.89 -0.73
N ALA A 360 7.21 12.06 -0.73
CA ALA A 360 7.40 13.07 -1.76
C ALA A 360 8.86 13.54 -1.85
N LYS A 361 9.49 13.78 -0.69
CA LYS A 361 10.88 14.20 -0.61
C LYS A 361 11.85 13.12 -1.12
N VAL A 362 11.75 11.89 -0.62
CA VAL A 362 12.70 10.83 -1.00
C VAL A 362 12.56 10.45 -2.46
N LEU A 363 11.34 10.44 -3.02
CA LEU A 363 11.11 10.12 -4.42
C LEU A 363 11.68 11.21 -5.33
N ARG A 364 11.51 12.50 -4.98
CA ARG A 364 12.11 13.62 -5.70
C ARG A 364 13.63 13.57 -5.67
N VAL A 365 14.23 13.30 -4.50
CA VAL A 365 15.70 13.19 -4.37
C VAL A 365 16.23 12.00 -5.16
N ALA A 366 15.51 10.87 -5.17
CA ALA A 366 15.86 9.72 -5.99
C ALA A 366 15.83 10.06 -7.49
N ALA A 367 14.85 10.86 -7.96
CA ALA A 367 14.79 11.33 -9.33
C ALA A 367 16.03 12.18 -9.70
N PHE A 368 16.48 13.09 -8.83
CA PHE A 368 17.73 13.84 -9.05
C PHE A 368 18.96 12.94 -9.09
N LEU A 369 19.04 11.97 -8.21
CA LEU A 369 20.13 11.00 -8.21
C LEU A 369 20.18 10.19 -9.53
N ILE A 370 19.01 9.77 -10.03
CA ILE A 370 18.91 9.08 -11.32
C ILE A 370 19.38 10.00 -12.45
N ILE A 371 18.92 11.24 -12.53
CA ILE A 371 19.35 12.24 -13.53
C ILE A 371 20.87 12.41 -13.48
N HIS A 372 21.43 12.56 -12.27
CA HIS A 372 22.89 12.65 -12.12
C HIS A 372 23.61 11.43 -12.69
N ARG A 373 23.06 10.21 -12.51
CA ARG A 373 23.64 8.95 -13.02
C ARG A 373 23.33 8.68 -14.50
N LEU A 374 22.50 9.47 -15.15
CA LEU A 374 22.40 9.50 -16.61
C LEU A 374 23.63 10.19 -17.26
N TYR A 375 24.20 11.21 -16.60
CA TYR A 375 25.38 11.93 -17.06
C TYR A 375 26.69 11.30 -16.59
N HIS A 376 26.72 10.83 -15.35
CA HIS A 376 27.93 10.39 -14.67
C HIS A 376 27.83 8.93 -14.28
N PRO A 377 28.75 8.06 -14.72
CA PRO A 377 28.73 6.66 -14.31
C PRO A 377 28.95 6.54 -12.80
N PHE A 378 28.43 5.47 -12.22
CA PHE A 378 28.67 5.14 -10.82
C PHE A 378 30.17 5.08 -10.53
N GLY A 379 30.60 5.66 -9.40
CA GLY A 379 32.01 5.76 -9.03
C GLY A 379 32.69 7.05 -9.48
N THR A 380 32.05 7.90 -10.30
CA THR A 380 32.52 9.24 -10.67
C THR A 380 31.58 10.33 -10.14
N HIS A 381 32.09 11.55 -9.96
CA HIS A 381 31.29 12.67 -9.42
C HIS A 381 30.50 12.30 -8.15
N ASN A 382 31.16 11.60 -7.23
CA ASN A 382 30.49 10.92 -6.12
C ASN A 382 30.00 11.86 -5.02
N SER A 383 30.56 13.08 -4.88
CA SER A 383 30.19 14.02 -3.81
C SER A 383 28.70 14.37 -3.84
N GLU A 384 28.18 14.70 -5.02
CA GLU A 384 26.78 15.06 -5.22
C GLU A 384 25.88 13.82 -5.08
N ALA A 385 26.23 12.69 -5.73
CA ALA A 385 25.49 11.44 -5.62
C ALA A 385 25.39 10.94 -4.17
N LEU A 386 26.48 11.01 -3.42
CA LEU A 386 26.49 10.66 -1.99
C LEU A 386 25.65 11.61 -1.13
N SER A 387 25.59 12.91 -1.53
CA SER A 387 24.68 13.86 -0.86
C SER A 387 23.22 13.44 -1.02
N PHE A 388 22.77 13.12 -2.24
CA PHE A 388 21.43 12.62 -2.48
C PHE A 388 21.16 11.29 -1.75
N SER A 389 22.09 10.35 -1.82
CA SER A 389 21.99 9.07 -1.13
C SER A 389 21.80 9.24 0.38
N ARG A 390 22.62 10.09 1.01
CA ARG A 390 22.52 10.40 2.45
C ARG A 390 21.20 11.07 2.80
N LEU A 391 20.72 12.01 1.98
CA LEU A 391 19.42 12.68 2.22
C LEU A 391 18.27 11.68 2.23
N ILE A 392 18.27 10.71 1.31
CA ILE A 392 17.27 9.63 1.29
C ILE A 392 17.39 8.79 2.55
N ASP A 393 18.59 8.32 2.88
CA ASP A 393 18.83 7.43 4.03
C ASP A 393 18.43 8.09 5.36
N MET A 394 18.81 9.35 5.56
CA MET A 394 18.45 10.14 6.74
C MET A 394 16.93 10.34 6.86
N GLU A 395 16.22 10.50 5.74
CA GLU A 395 14.78 10.70 5.76
C GLU A 395 14.05 9.40 6.18
N PHE A 396 14.53 8.23 5.75
CA PHE A 396 14.02 6.95 6.24
C PHE A 396 14.22 6.78 7.74
N ASP A 397 15.39 7.14 8.28
CA ASP A 397 15.65 7.08 9.72
C ASP A 397 14.82 8.08 10.49
N ARG A 398 14.67 9.29 9.97
CA ARG A 398 13.85 10.34 10.58
C ARG A 398 12.39 9.89 10.73
N VAL A 399 11.82 9.34 9.66
CA VAL A 399 10.43 8.87 9.69
C VAL A 399 10.27 7.72 10.66
N LEU A 400 11.17 6.74 10.62
CA LEU A 400 11.12 5.61 11.55
C LEU A 400 11.20 6.08 13.02
N HIS A 401 12.07 7.05 13.31
CA HIS A 401 12.21 7.61 14.65
C HIS A 401 10.95 8.37 15.10
N LEU A 402 10.35 9.16 14.21
CA LEU A 402 9.19 9.99 14.55
C LEU A 402 7.86 9.22 14.60
N THR A 403 7.72 8.19 13.78
CA THR A 403 6.42 7.51 13.59
C THR A 403 6.43 6.04 14.05
N GLY A 404 7.60 5.47 14.30
CA GLY A 404 7.77 4.03 14.54
C GLY A 404 7.53 3.16 13.30
N GLN A 405 7.29 3.77 12.12
CA GLN A 405 6.94 3.08 10.88
C GLN A 405 7.98 3.34 9.79
N SER A 406 8.15 2.36 8.89
CA SER A 406 8.92 2.54 7.67
C SER A 406 8.08 3.28 6.61
N LEU A 407 8.73 3.91 5.64
CA LEU A 407 8.06 4.55 4.49
C LEU A 407 7.44 3.49 3.57
N PRO A 408 6.11 3.37 3.48
CA PRO A 408 5.48 2.43 2.57
C PRO A 408 5.74 2.83 1.11
N CYS A 409 5.80 1.85 0.22
CA CYS A 409 5.96 2.02 -1.23
C CYS A 409 7.19 2.81 -1.71
N MET A 410 8.19 3.05 -0.84
CA MET A 410 9.42 3.82 -1.16
C MET A 410 10.68 2.95 -1.23
N SER A 411 10.54 1.63 -1.32
CA SER A 411 11.68 0.71 -1.44
C SER A 411 12.57 1.03 -2.65
N PHE A 412 12.01 1.50 -3.76
CA PHE A 412 12.76 1.94 -4.93
C PHE A 412 13.68 3.13 -4.64
N ALA A 413 13.18 4.17 -3.94
CA ALA A 413 14.01 5.32 -3.57
C ALA A 413 15.17 4.91 -2.65
N TYR A 414 14.92 3.99 -1.71
CA TYR A 414 15.96 3.44 -0.86
C TYR A 414 16.98 2.60 -1.66
N LEU A 415 16.52 1.78 -2.62
CA LEU A 415 17.38 1.01 -3.52
C LEU A 415 18.34 1.92 -4.30
N THR A 416 17.79 3.02 -4.86
CA THR A 416 18.55 4.02 -5.62
C THR A 416 19.69 4.62 -4.76
N ALA A 417 19.39 4.96 -3.51
CA ALA A 417 20.39 5.46 -2.57
C ALA A 417 21.45 4.41 -2.23
N CYS A 418 21.04 3.16 -2.01
CA CYS A 418 21.96 2.07 -1.67
C CYS A 418 22.94 1.71 -2.79
N PHE A 419 22.64 2.02 -4.05
CA PHE A 419 23.60 1.84 -5.16
C PHE A 419 24.85 2.70 -4.99
N GLU A 420 24.77 3.82 -4.28
CA GLU A 420 25.93 4.70 -4.01
C GLU A 420 26.82 4.20 -2.89
N ILE A 421 26.35 3.34 -2.04
CA ILE A 421 27.06 2.90 -0.84
C ILE A 421 28.35 2.17 -1.22
N THR A 422 29.44 2.57 -0.55
CA THR A 422 30.78 1.97 -0.63
C THR A 422 31.22 1.53 0.78
N GLY A 423 32.12 0.56 0.83
CA GLY A 423 32.63 0.03 2.09
C GLY A 423 31.76 -1.08 2.68
N ARG A 424 32.44 -2.04 3.30
CA ARG A 424 31.81 -3.28 3.78
C ARG A 424 30.79 -3.06 4.89
N GLU A 425 31.13 -2.25 5.88
CA GLU A 425 30.27 -1.97 7.03
C GLU A 425 28.98 -1.26 6.61
N ALA A 426 29.08 -0.21 5.78
CA ALA A 426 27.92 0.52 5.28
C ALA A 426 27.00 -0.37 4.44
N ARG A 427 27.57 -1.26 3.61
CA ARG A 427 26.78 -2.24 2.83
C ARG A 427 26.05 -3.24 3.74
N THR A 428 26.71 -3.73 4.81
CA THR A 428 26.08 -4.62 5.79
C THR A 428 24.91 -3.91 6.47
N SER A 429 25.12 -2.69 6.95
CA SER A 429 24.05 -1.87 7.56
C SER A 429 22.88 -1.63 6.59
N ALA A 430 23.15 -1.37 5.31
CA ALA A 430 22.11 -1.20 4.29
C ALA A 430 21.28 -2.48 4.06
N ILE A 431 21.93 -3.67 4.06
CA ILE A 431 21.22 -4.95 3.98
C ILE A 431 20.33 -5.18 5.21
N GLU A 432 20.81 -4.89 6.41
CA GLU A 432 20.01 -5.00 7.64
C GLU A 432 18.83 -4.02 7.61
N LYS A 433 19.06 -2.77 7.25
CA LYS A 433 18.00 -1.75 7.12
C LYS A 433 16.97 -2.12 6.06
N SER A 434 17.38 -2.79 4.97
CA SER A 434 16.47 -3.26 3.92
C SER A 434 15.36 -4.17 4.45
N GLN A 435 15.59 -4.91 5.54
CA GLN A 435 14.58 -5.76 6.17
C GLN A 435 13.39 -4.96 6.71
N ARG A 436 13.63 -3.74 7.17
CA ARG A 436 12.59 -2.83 7.65
C ARG A 436 11.93 -2.06 6.51
N VAL A 437 12.70 -1.70 5.48
CA VAL A 437 12.20 -0.96 4.30
C VAL A 437 11.31 -1.85 3.43
N VAL A 438 11.69 -3.12 3.23
CA VAL A 438 10.93 -4.10 2.43
C VAL A 438 10.32 -5.13 3.40
N ASN A 439 9.46 -4.67 4.30
CA ASN A 439 8.89 -5.50 5.37
C ASN A 439 7.60 -6.22 4.99
N PHE A 440 7.07 -5.95 3.80
CA PHE A 440 5.78 -6.48 3.35
C PHE A 440 5.88 -7.89 2.76
N SER A 441 7.02 -8.26 2.16
CA SER A 441 7.24 -9.56 1.54
C SER A 441 8.67 -10.05 1.71
N LYS A 442 8.86 -11.24 2.26
CA LYS A 442 10.18 -11.90 2.33
C LYS A 442 10.79 -12.13 0.95
N GLN A 443 9.96 -12.42 -0.06
CA GLN A 443 10.44 -12.65 -1.42
C GLN A 443 10.90 -11.35 -2.07
N SER A 444 10.14 -10.26 -1.93
CA SER A 444 10.57 -8.94 -2.40
C SER A 444 11.84 -8.47 -1.68
N GLN A 445 11.98 -8.76 -0.39
CA GLN A 445 13.20 -8.47 0.37
C GLN A 445 14.42 -9.21 -0.18
N ARG A 446 14.29 -10.51 -0.49
CA ARG A 446 15.37 -11.29 -1.10
C ARG A 446 15.79 -10.72 -2.46
N ARG A 447 14.81 -10.38 -3.30
CA ARG A 447 15.07 -9.74 -4.61
C ARG A 447 15.82 -8.42 -4.44
N PHE A 448 15.34 -7.56 -3.54
CA PHE A 448 15.97 -6.29 -3.21
C PHE A 448 17.45 -6.48 -2.83
N GLN A 449 17.74 -7.40 -1.92
CA GLN A 449 19.10 -7.70 -1.49
C GLN A 449 19.96 -8.26 -2.62
N GLN A 450 19.41 -9.14 -3.46
CA GLN A 450 20.11 -9.67 -4.64
C GLN A 450 20.49 -8.57 -5.64
N THR A 451 19.59 -7.56 -5.84
CA THR A 451 19.89 -6.39 -6.66
C THR A 451 21.08 -5.63 -6.14
N LEU A 452 21.06 -5.31 -4.85
CA LEU A 452 22.17 -4.60 -4.23
C LEU A 452 23.49 -5.34 -4.40
N LEU A 453 23.50 -6.63 -4.09
CA LEU A 453 24.69 -7.46 -4.21
C LEU A 453 25.21 -7.51 -5.66
N SER A 454 24.33 -7.63 -6.66
CA SER A 454 24.70 -7.63 -8.07
C SER A 454 25.29 -6.29 -8.51
N MET A 455 24.67 -5.19 -8.08
CA MET A 455 25.15 -3.83 -8.39
C MET A 455 26.52 -3.55 -7.75
N TRP A 456 26.68 -3.87 -6.47
CA TRP A 456 27.94 -3.66 -5.77
C TRP A 456 29.08 -4.53 -6.33
N ALA A 457 28.80 -5.79 -6.68
CA ALA A 457 29.78 -6.67 -7.33
C ALA A 457 30.24 -6.10 -8.70
N ALA A 458 29.33 -5.53 -9.48
CA ALA A 458 29.67 -4.91 -10.75
C ALA A 458 30.50 -3.62 -10.56
N LYS A 459 30.21 -2.81 -9.56
CA LYS A 459 31.00 -1.63 -9.18
C LYS A 459 32.42 -2.04 -8.73
N ASP A 460 32.52 -3.05 -7.87
CA ASP A 460 33.82 -3.54 -7.34
C ASP A 460 34.67 -4.17 -8.44
N ALA A 461 34.05 -4.71 -9.50
CA ALA A 461 34.76 -5.18 -10.70
C ALA A 461 35.24 -4.05 -11.63
N GLY A 462 35.04 -2.78 -11.28
CA GLY A 462 35.47 -1.62 -12.07
C GLY A 462 34.65 -1.39 -13.34
N SER A 463 33.43 -1.95 -13.45
CA SER A 463 32.57 -1.74 -14.61
C SER A 463 32.14 -0.27 -14.70
N GLN A 464 32.19 0.32 -15.91
CA GLN A 464 31.61 1.63 -16.15
C GLN A 464 30.09 1.51 -16.30
N ILE A 465 29.36 1.91 -15.27
CA ILE A 465 27.91 1.71 -15.15
C ILE A 465 27.23 3.07 -15.16
N TYR A 466 26.33 3.30 -16.12
CA TYR A 466 25.38 4.40 -16.13
C TYR A 466 23.99 3.91 -15.70
N TRP A 467 23.11 4.82 -15.29
CA TRP A 467 21.76 4.42 -14.91
C TRP A 467 21.05 3.64 -16.04
N PHE A 468 21.13 4.10 -17.27
CA PHE A 468 20.50 3.46 -18.43
C PHE A 468 21.10 2.10 -18.81
N SER A 469 22.23 1.69 -18.23
CA SER A 469 22.88 0.39 -18.45
C SER A 469 22.66 -0.62 -17.32
N LEU A 470 21.92 -0.27 -16.26
CA LEU A 470 21.66 -1.14 -15.10
C LEU A 470 21.06 -2.49 -15.49
N ASN A 471 20.17 -2.51 -16.48
CA ASN A 471 19.53 -3.73 -16.97
C ASN A 471 20.53 -4.82 -17.38
N ASP A 472 21.70 -4.44 -17.95
CA ASP A 472 22.71 -5.38 -18.41
C ASP A 472 23.41 -6.11 -17.24
N ILE A 473 23.38 -5.50 -16.06
CA ILE A 473 23.94 -6.05 -14.83
C ILE A 473 22.90 -6.88 -14.11
N LEU A 474 21.68 -6.34 -13.98
CA LEU A 474 20.62 -6.90 -13.18
C LEU A 474 20.01 -8.16 -13.84
N ASN A 475 19.89 -8.19 -15.17
CA ASN A 475 19.34 -9.33 -15.92
C ASN A 475 20.26 -10.54 -16.05
N ARG A 476 21.54 -10.42 -15.70
CA ARG A 476 22.47 -11.55 -15.78
C ARG A 476 22.15 -12.69 -14.82
N LYS A 477 21.38 -12.47 -13.76
CA LYS A 477 21.12 -13.46 -12.69
C LYS A 477 19.65 -13.61 -12.25
N SER A 478 18.76 -12.68 -12.55
CA SER A 478 17.34 -12.87 -12.22
C SER A 478 16.45 -11.86 -12.97
N ARG A 479 15.39 -12.35 -13.60
CA ARG A 479 14.45 -11.55 -14.42
C ARG A 479 13.24 -11.03 -13.65
N THR A 480 13.31 -10.81 -12.35
CA THR A 480 12.12 -10.45 -11.58
C THR A 480 12.43 -9.44 -10.51
N TRP A 481 12.03 -8.18 -10.73
CA TRP A 481 12.26 -7.05 -9.83
C TRP A 481 10.95 -6.42 -9.35
N ILE A 482 10.94 -5.98 -8.10
CA ILE A 482 9.95 -5.18 -7.36
C ILE A 482 8.56 -5.76 -7.31
#